data_611dbcd68187916e5548e1593aeedd62
#
_entry.id   611dbcd68187916e5548e1593aeedd62
#
_cell.length_a   1.000
_cell.length_b   1.000
_cell.length_c   1.000
_cell.angle_alpha   90.00
_cell.angle_beta   90.00
_cell.angle_gamma   90.00
#
_symmetry.space_group_name_H-M   'P 1'
#
loop_
_entity.id
_entity.type
_entity.pdbx_description
1 polymer ?
#
loop_
_entity_poly.entity_id
_entity_poly.type
_entity_poly.pdbx_seq_one_letter_code
_entity_poly.pdbx_strand_id
1 'polypeptide(L)'
;MTTMRLMIIWGSSRQGRNGGVVADWVKRHAAEDSRFEVDFVDLRELNLPFFDEPISPFSMAGNNTDYLHPEGKAWAQRVAEAGGVIIVTPEYNHGPTGVLKNALDWVGPEWGDKPVAFVSYGGAAGGARAVEQLRSITVELGLVQVANAIHFVYYRKAFNEQGEPLREETNESLKKMFDEVVRLQEIFNRAG
;
A
#
# COMPACT_ATOMS: atom_id res chain seq x y z
N MET A 1 -18.71 12.19 10.10
CA MET A 1 -18.10 11.49 8.95
C MET A 1 -17.70 10.10 9.45
N THR A 2 -17.97 9.06 8.69
CA THR A 2 -17.54 7.69 9.04
C THR A 2 -16.02 7.63 8.88
N THR A 3 -15.31 7.12 9.88
CA THR A 3 -13.87 6.91 9.85
C THR A 3 -13.53 5.86 8.80
N MET A 4 -12.58 6.13 7.92
CA MET A 4 -12.14 5.21 6.87
C MET A 4 -11.03 4.30 7.40
N ARG A 5 -11.15 2.99 7.20
CA ARG A 5 -10.03 2.06 7.44
C ARG A 5 -8.98 2.22 6.36
N LEU A 6 -7.87 2.85 6.71
CA LEU A 6 -6.73 3.08 5.83
C LEU A 6 -5.69 1.98 6.01
N MET A 7 -5.53 1.13 4.98
CA MET A 7 -4.50 0.11 4.96
C MET A 7 -3.17 0.72 4.51
N ILE A 8 -2.13 0.57 5.33
CA ILE A 8 -0.76 0.99 4.99
C ILE A 8 0.10 -0.26 4.85
N ILE A 9 0.52 -0.59 3.63
CA ILE A 9 1.31 -1.80 3.34
C ILE A 9 2.79 -1.43 3.27
N TRP A 10 3.61 -1.97 4.18
CA TRP A 10 5.06 -1.87 4.09
C TRP A 10 5.64 -3.05 3.30
N GLY A 11 6.03 -2.77 2.06
CA GLY A 11 6.42 -3.73 1.04
C GLY A 11 7.87 -4.24 1.15
N SER A 12 8.42 -4.46 2.35
CA SER A 12 9.79 -4.96 2.51
C SER A 12 9.89 -6.05 3.57
N SER A 13 10.42 -7.22 3.21
CA SER A 13 10.65 -8.33 4.15
C SER A 13 12.13 -8.58 4.47
N ARG A 14 13.07 -7.80 3.89
CA ARG A 14 14.51 -8.01 4.05
C ARG A 14 14.95 -7.84 5.51
N GLN A 15 15.85 -8.71 6.03
CA GLN A 15 16.51 -8.46 7.30
C GLN A 15 17.35 -7.18 7.23
N GLY A 16 17.43 -6.40 8.31
CA GLY A 16 18.14 -5.13 8.33
C GLY A 16 17.58 -4.07 7.41
N ARG A 17 16.29 -4.17 7.04
CA ARG A 17 15.56 -3.14 6.29
C ARG A 17 15.51 -1.83 7.07
N ASN A 18 16.09 -0.76 6.50
CA ASN A 18 16.16 0.55 7.14
C ASN A 18 15.04 1.50 6.69
N GLY A 19 14.11 1.01 5.84
CA GLY A 19 12.97 1.80 5.37
C GLY A 19 11.85 1.95 6.38
N GLY A 20 12.01 1.40 7.60
CA GLY A 20 11.03 1.56 8.69
C GLY A 20 10.71 3.02 8.98
N VAL A 21 11.72 3.90 8.95
CA VAL A 21 11.51 5.34 9.15
C VAL A 21 10.47 5.95 8.21
N VAL A 22 10.43 5.49 6.95
CA VAL A 22 9.44 5.95 5.96
C VAL A 22 8.05 5.40 6.29
N ALA A 23 7.96 4.10 6.60
CA ALA A 23 6.70 3.47 6.94
C ALA A 23 6.12 4.02 8.26
N ASP A 24 6.96 4.22 9.26
CA ASP A 24 6.59 4.78 10.55
C ASP A 24 6.15 6.24 10.44
N TRP A 25 6.79 7.03 9.58
CA TRP A 25 6.38 8.39 9.28
C TRP A 25 4.96 8.43 8.69
N VAL A 26 4.68 7.64 7.65
CA VAL A 26 3.33 7.57 7.06
C VAL A 26 2.31 7.12 8.11
N LYS A 27 2.63 6.07 8.87
CA LYS A 27 1.78 5.52 9.92
C LYS A 27 1.43 6.55 11.01
N ARG A 28 2.43 7.30 11.51
CA ARG A 28 2.22 8.32 12.55
C ARG A 28 1.28 9.41 12.06
N HIS A 29 1.55 10.00 10.89
CA HIS A 29 0.71 11.05 10.33
C HIS A 29 -0.70 10.58 10.02
N ALA A 30 -0.86 9.34 9.57
CA ALA A 30 -2.19 8.77 9.35
C ALA A 30 -2.94 8.54 10.68
N ALA A 31 -2.25 8.11 11.74
CA ALA A 31 -2.85 7.90 13.06
C ALA A 31 -3.26 9.21 13.77
N GLU A 32 -2.63 10.32 13.41
CA GLU A 32 -2.99 11.67 13.91
C GLU A 32 -4.18 12.28 13.15
N ASP A 33 -4.53 11.74 11.99
CA ASP A 33 -5.65 12.22 11.19
C ASP A 33 -6.94 11.48 11.58
N SER A 34 -7.86 12.18 12.21
CA SER A 34 -9.13 11.63 12.72
C SER A 34 -10.05 11.01 11.65
N ARG A 35 -9.73 11.19 10.38
CA ARG A 35 -10.47 10.58 9.26
C ARG A 35 -10.15 9.10 9.09
N PHE A 36 -9.04 8.60 9.70
CA PHE A 36 -8.55 7.25 9.49
C PHE A 36 -8.57 6.37 10.72
N GLU A 37 -8.95 5.13 10.52
CA GLU A 37 -8.57 3.98 11.35
C GLU A 37 -7.42 3.27 10.62
N VAL A 38 -6.22 3.31 11.21
CA VAL A 38 -5.01 2.82 10.54
C VAL A 38 -4.88 1.31 10.68
N ASP A 39 -4.87 0.61 9.56
CA ASP A 39 -4.50 -0.80 9.46
C ASP A 39 -3.09 -0.94 8.88
N PHE A 40 -2.07 -1.07 9.74
CA PHE A 40 -0.69 -1.20 9.31
C PHE A 40 -0.33 -2.66 9.03
N VAL A 41 0.13 -2.93 7.80
CA VAL A 41 0.50 -4.25 7.30
C VAL A 41 2.00 -4.30 7.02
N ASP A 42 2.74 -4.98 7.88
CA ASP A 42 4.12 -5.35 7.61
C ASP A 42 4.14 -6.69 6.85
N LEU A 43 4.54 -6.69 5.57
CA LEU A 43 4.56 -7.90 4.76
C LEU A 43 5.55 -8.96 5.24
N ARG A 44 6.53 -8.60 6.06
CA ARG A 44 7.40 -9.56 6.71
C ARG A 44 6.67 -10.35 7.80
N GLU A 45 5.80 -9.67 8.56
CA GLU A 45 5.03 -10.28 9.63
C GLU A 45 3.81 -11.03 9.09
N LEU A 46 3.19 -10.50 8.02
CA LEU A 46 2.09 -11.16 7.32
C LEU A 46 2.50 -12.53 6.77
N ASN A 47 3.73 -12.66 6.30
CA ASN A 47 4.39 -13.90 5.89
C ASN A 47 3.53 -14.83 5.02
N LEU A 48 2.85 -14.28 4.02
CA LEU A 48 2.09 -15.08 3.06
C LEU A 48 2.99 -16.06 2.33
N PRO A 49 2.57 -17.34 2.12
CA PRO A 49 3.26 -18.23 1.20
C PRO A 49 3.27 -17.65 -0.22
N PHE A 50 4.11 -18.16 -1.10
CA PHE A 50 3.95 -17.83 -2.52
C PHE A 50 2.59 -18.32 -3.01
N PHE A 51 1.93 -17.45 -3.81
CA PHE A 51 0.63 -17.76 -4.38
C PHE A 51 0.72 -19.03 -5.24
N ASP A 52 -0.07 -20.04 -4.89
CA ASP A 52 -0.14 -21.35 -5.55
C ASP A 52 -1.56 -21.95 -5.61
N GLU A 53 -2.58 -21.10 -5.44
CA GLU A 53 -3.95 -21.52 -5.63
C GLU A 53 -4.18 -22.04 -7.08
N PRO A 54 -5.03 -23.06 -7.28
CA PRO A 54 -5.21 -23.69 -8.58
C PRO A 54 -5.90 -22.79 -9.62
N ILE A 55 -6.60 -21.74 -9.16
CA ILE A 55 -7.28 -20.75 -10.00
C ILE A 55 -7.01 -19.35 -9.47
N SER A 56 -7.17 -18.34 -10.33
CA SER A 56 -6.95 -16.96 -9.93
C SER A 56 -8.00 -16.47 -8.91
N PRO A 57 -7.68 -15.48 -8.04
CA PRO A 57 -8.64 -14.92 -7.10
C PRO A 57 -9.90 -14.36 -7.78
N PHE A 58 -9.78 -13.76 -8.97
CA PHE A 58 -10.93 -13.34 -9.76
C PHE A 58 -11.84 -14.50 -10.20
N SER A 59 -11.24 -15.64 -10.58
CA SER A 59 -11.98 -16.83 -10.93
C SER A 59 -12.62 -17.49 -9.71
N MET A 60 -11.96 -17.47 -8.55
CA MET A 60 -12.51 -17.96 -7.28
C MET A 60 -13.78 -17.21 -6.91
N ALA A 61 -13.77 -15.90 -6.95
CA ALA A 61 -14.93 -15.07 -6.67
C ALA A 61 -16.10 -15.34 -7.63
N GLY A 62 -15.82 -15.45 -8.94
CA GLY A 62 -16.83 -15.76 -9.95
C GLY A 62 -17.46 -17.15 -9.83
N ASN A 63 -16.73 -18.12 -9.27
CA ASN A 63 -17.18 -19.50 -9.09
C ASN A 63 -17.61 -19.82 -7.65
N ASN A 64 -17.62 -18.84 -6.75
CA ASN A 64 -17.86 -19.03 -5.32
C ASN A 64 -16.95 -20.12 -4.71
N THR A 65 -15.69 -20.14 -5.12
CA THR A 65 -14.66 -21.08 -4.66
C THR A 65 -13.87 -20.42 -3.53
N ASP A 66 -13.67 -21.13 -2.44
CA ASP A 66 -12.89 -20.62 -1.30
C ASP A 66 -11.38 -20.85 -1.50
N TYR A 67 -10.57 -20.09 -0.76
CA TYR A 67 -9.12 -20.27 -0.71
C TYR A 67 -8.75 -21.63 -0.08
N LEU A 68 -7.74 -22.28 -0.62
CA LEU A 68 -7.15 -23.48 0.01
C LEU A 68 -6.29 -23.10 1.23
N HIS A 69 -5.63 -21.94 1.16
CA HIS A 69 -4.78 -21.43 2.23
C HIS A 69 -5.54 -20.46 3.15
N PRO A 70 -5.65 -20.78 4.45
CA PRO A 70 -6.31 -19.89 5.41
C PRO A 70 -5.70 -18.48 5.48
N GLU A 71 -4.38 -18.38 5.25
CA GLU A 71 -3.64 -17.11 5.23
C GLU A 71 -4.09 -16.22 4.06
N GLY A 72 -4.29 -16.82 2.89
CA GLY A 72 -4.81 -16.12 1.70
C GLY A 72 -6.23 -15.61 1.93
N LYS A 73 -7.10 -16.44 2.51
CA LYS A 73 -8.46 -16.07 2.88
C LYS A 73 -8.49 -14.92 3.89
N ALA A 74 -7.69 -15.02 4.94
CA ALA A 74 -7.61 -13.96 5.97
C ALA A 74 -7.07 -12.65 5.38
N TRP A 75 -6.12 -12.74 4.45
CA TRP A 75 -5.58 -11.57 3.76
C TRP A 75 -6.63 -10.93 2.85
N ALA A 76 -7.36 -11.71 2.05
CA ALA A 76 -8.45 -11.21 1.21
C ALA A 76 -9.54 -10.50 2.03
N GLN A 77 -9.94 -11.09 3.16
CA GLN A 77 -10.90 -10.47 4.07
C GLN A 77 -10.38 -9.13 4.63
N ARG A 78 -9.10 -9.07 5.04
CA ARG A 78 -8.48 -7.84 5.53
C ARG A 78 -8.45 -6.74 4.47
N VAL A 79 -8.16 -7.12 3.20
CA VAL A 79 -8.21 -6.20 2.06
C VAL A 79 -9.63 -5.72 1.79
N ALA A 80 -10.64 -6.60 1.86
CA ALA A 80 -12.04 -6.23 1.66
C ALA A 80 -12.50 -5.13 2.64
N GLU A 81 -12.02 -5.16 3.88
CA GLU A 81 -12.36 -4.18 4.92
C GLU A 81 -11.68 -2.80 4.73
N ALA A 82 -10.65 -2.71 3.92
CA ALA A 82 -9.96 -1.45 3.65
C ALA A 82 -10.80 -0.50 2.80
N GLY A 83 -10.87 0.77 3.18
CA GLY A 83 -11.48 1.83 2.39
C GLY A 83 -10.50 2.55 1.46
N GLY A 84 -9.19 2.39 1.68
CA GLY A 84 -8.12 2.94 0.86
C GLY A 84 -6.78 2.36 1.25
N VAL A 85 -5.79 2.48 0.36
CA VAL A 85 -4.49 1.82 0.50
C VAL A 85 -3.35 2.82 0.29
N ILE A 86 -2.33 2.76 1.15
CA ILE A 86 -1.03 3.40 0.90
C ILE A 86 0.03 2.32 0.84
N ILE A 87 0.72 2.21 -0.29
CA ILE A 87 1.83 1.27 -0.47
C ILE A 87 3.14 2.00 -0.20
N VAL A 88 3.85 1.59 0.86
CA VAL A 88 5.18 2.08 1.21
C VAL A 88 6.21 1.05 0.75
N THR A 89 6.97 1.33 -0.30
CA THR A 89 7.80 0.33 -0.98
C THR A 89 9.22 0.78 -1.25
N PRO A 90 10.23 -0.11 -1.06
CA PRO A 90 11.53 0.06 -1.68
C PRO A 90 11.48 -0.27 -3.18
N GLU A 91 12.58 0.00 -3.86
CA GLU A 91 12.85 -0.47 -5.21
C GLU A 91 13.94 -1.55 -5.16
N TYR A 92 13.61 -2.75 -5.68
CA TYR A 92 14.56 -3.85 -5.85
C TYR A 92 14.76 -4.12 -7.33
N ASN A 93 15.99 -3.87 -7.82
CA ASN A 93 16.34 -4.13 -9.23
C ASN A 93 15.33 -3.51 -10.21
N HIS A 94 15.01 -2.22 -10.01
CA HIS A 94 14.06 -1.43 -10.81
C HIS A 94 12.58 -1.80 -10.69
N GLY A 95 12.21 -2.72 -9.81
CA GLY A 95 10.82 -3.16 -9.63
C GLY A 95 10.35 -3.14 -8.17
N PRO A 96 9.08 -3.48 -7.93
CA PRO A 96 8.56 -3.74 -6.62
C PRO A 96 9.22 -4.97 -6.00
N THR A 97 9.10 -5.13 -4.70
CA THR A 97 9.58 -6.33 -4.03
C THR A 97 8.73 -7.55 -4.39
N GLY A 98 9.35 -8.74 -4.43
CA GLY A 98 8.61 -9.98 -4.68
C GLY A 98 7.52 -10.24 -3.65
N VAL A 99 7.76 -9.93 -2.36
CA VAL A 99 6.75 -10.11 -1.32
C VAL A 99 5.54 -9.16 -1.49
N LEU A 100 5.75 -7.95 -2.01
CA LEU A 100 4.66 -7.02 -2.31
C LEU A 100 3.85 -7.51 -3.52
N LYS A 101 4.54 -7.93 -4.59
CA LYS A 101 3.86 -8.51 -5.77
C LYS A 101 3.06 -9.74 -5.36
N ASN A 102 3.63 -10.64 -4.55
CA ASN A 102 2.95 -11.81 -4.03
C ASN A 102 1.69 -11.44 -3.22
N ALA A 103 1.79 -10.47 -2.32
CA ALA A 103 0.63 -10.03 -1.52
C ALA A 103 -0.49 -9.42 -2.38
N LEU A 104 -0.14 -8.74 -3.48
CA LEU A 104 -1.12 -8.22 -4.43
C LEU A 104 -1.80 -9.35 -5.22
N ASP A 105 -1.05 -10.39 -5.60
CA ASP A 105 -1.55 -11.52 -6.40
C ASP A 105 -2.47 -12.47 -5.63
N TRP A 106 -2.36 -12.50 -4.31
CA TRP A 106 -3.22 -13.32 -3.44
C TRP A 106 -4.68 -12.88 -3.44
N VAL A 107 -4.99 -11.67 -3.90
CA VAL A 107 -6.33 -11.07 -3.79
C VAL A 107 -6.76 -10.53 -5.15
N GLY A 108 -8.04 -10.59 -5.46
CA GLY A 108 -8.60 -10.15 -6.72
C GLY A 108 -9.65 -9.04 -6.56
N PRO A 109 -10.94 -9.37 -6.62
CA PRO A 109 -12.02 -8.37 -6.64
C PRO A 109 -12.05 -7.45 -5.41
N GLU A 110 -11.54 -7.90 -4.28
CA GLU A 110 -11.51 -7.13 -3.03
C GLU A 110 -10.63 -5.87 -3.12
N TRP A 111 -9.72 -5.80 -4.10
CA TRP A 111 -8.97 -4.57 -4.41
C TRP A 111 -9.82 -3.52 -5.13
N GLY A 112 -10.86 -3.93 -5.85
CA GLY A 112 -11.64 -3.06 -6.73
C GLY A 112 -12.20 -1.81 -6.05
N ASP A 113 -12.24 -0.72 -6.80
CA ASP A 113 -12.80 0.58 -6.40
C ASP A 113 -12.20 1.23 -5.15
N LYS A 114 -10.99 0.82 -4.76
CA LYS A 114 -10.27 1.42 -3.64
C LYS A 114 -9.23 2.42 -4.13
N PRO A 115 -9.13 3.62 -3.53
CA PRO A 115 -8.04 4.54 -3.80
C PRO A 115 -6.70 3.94 -3.33
N VAL A 116 -5.65 4.05 -4.16
CA VAL A 116 -4.30 3.66 -3.83
C VAL A 116 -3.31 4.80 -4.04
N ALA A 117 -2.46 5.04 -3.04
CA ALA A 117 -1.36 5.98 -3.09
C ALA A 117 -0.01 5.29 -2.86
N PHE A 118 1.07 5.92 -3.34
CA PHE A 118 2.40 5.35 -3.27
C PHE A 118 3.37 6.27 -2.54
N VAL A 119 4.08 5.69 -1.57
CA VAL A 119 5.25 6.28 -0.94
C VAL A 119 6.42 5.33 -1.17
N SER A 120 7.47 5.79 -1.82
CA SER A 120 8.60 4.93 -2.13
C SER A 120 9.92 5.48 -1.63
N TYR A 121 10.89 4.62 -1.50
CA TYR A 121 12.21 4.99 -1.03
C TYR A 121 13.31 4.15 -1.69
N GLY A 122 14.48 4.75 -1.86
CA GLY A 122 15.59 4.06 -2.49
C GLY A 122 16.88 4.85 -2.51
N GLY A 123 17.71 4.53 -3.47
CA GLY A 123 18.90 5.30 -3.85
C GLY A 123 18.54 6.51 -4.71
N ALA A 124 19.24 6.69 -5.83
CA ALA A 124 19.10 7.85 -6.70
C ALA A 124 17.70 8.02 -7.30
N ALA A 125 16.99 6.93 -7.57
CA ALA A 125 15.62 6.97 -8.12
C ALA A 125 14.51 7.05 -7.05
N GLY A 126 14.85 6.97 -5.76
CA GLY A 126 13.85 7.06 -4.68
C GLY A 126 12.75 6.01 -4.72
N GLY A 127 12.87 4.96 -5.53
CA GLY A 127 11.85 3.94 -5.72
C GLY A 127 10.83 4.25 -6.82
N ALA A 128 11.03 5.29 -7.62
CA ALA A 128 10.08 5.71 -8.64
C ALA A 128 9.78 4.62 -9.68
N ARG A 129 10.79 3.83 -10.08
CA ARG A 129 10.61 2.76 -11.07
C ARG A 129 9.76 1.60 -10.54
N ALA A 130 9.85 1.31 -9.25
CA ALA A 130 8.95 0.35 -8.60
C ALA A 130 7.51 0.86 -8.61
N VAL A 131 7.30 2.16 -8.36
CA VAL A 131 5.97 2.79 -8.40
C VAL A 131 5.38 2.73 -9.81
N GLU A 132 6.15 3.00 -10.85
CA GLU A 132 5.67 2.92 -12.24
C GLU A 132 5.18 1.50 -12.61
N GLN A 133 5.89 0.47 -12.17
CA GLN A 133 5.42 -0.90 -12.36
C GLN A 133 4.18 -1.22 -11.51
N LEU A 134 4.13 -0.74 -10.25
CA LEU A 134 2.97 -0.92 -9.39
C LEU A 134 1.73 -0.24 -9.96
N ARG A 135 1.88 0.89 -10.68
CA ARG A 135 0.75 1.55 -11.33
C ARG A 135 0.03 0.62 -12.32
N SER A 136 0.78 -0.10 -13.16
CA SER A 136 0.19 -1.07 -14.09
C SER A 136 -0.49 -2.23 -13.35
N ILE A 137 0.15 -2.75 -12.30
CA ILE A 137 -0.38 -3.86 -11.49
C ILE A 137 -1.67 -3.44 -10.77
N THR A 138 -1.68 -2.28 -10.14
CA THR A 138 -2.84 -1.82 -9.36
C THR A 138 -4.03 -1.42 -10.23
N VAL A 139 -3.79 -0.96 -11.46
CA VAL A 139 -4.86 -0.74 -12.45
C VAL A 139 -5.54 -2.05 -12.84
N GLU A 140 -4.76 -3.12 -13.10
CA GLU A 140 -5.31 -4.45 -13.41
C GLU A 140 -6.15 -5.01 -12.25
N LEU A 141 -5.77 -4.70 -11.01
CA LEU A 141 -6.52 -5.09 -9.81
C LEU A 141 -7.77 -4.22 -9.54
N GLY A 142 -8.03 -3.21 -10.37
CA GLY A 142 -9.18 -2.31 -10.20
C GLY A 142 -9.00 -1.21 -9.14
N LEU A 143 -7.78 -1.02 -8.62
CA LEU A 143 -7.49 0.09 -7.71
C LEU A 143 -7.44 1.43 -8.47
N VAL A 144 -7.90 2.49 -7.83
CA VAL A 144 -7.88 3.85 -8.41
C VAL A 144 -6.77 4.67 -7.82
N GLN A 145 -5.84 5.07 -8.68
CA GLN A 145 -4.59 5.67 -8.24
C GLN A 145 -4.71 7.15 -7.92
N VAL A 146 -4.14 7.56 -6.79
CA VAL A 146 -3.79 8.95 -6.52
C VAL A 146 -2.67 9.37 -7.49
N ALA A 147 -2.84 10.53 -8.13
CA ALA A 147 -1.92 10.98 -9.17
C ALA A 147 -0.48 11.17 -8.66
N ASN A 148 -0.34 11.82 -7.51
CA ASN A 148 0.95 12.12 -6.93
C ASN A 148 1.47 10.95 -6.09
N ALA A 149 2.79 10.70 -6.19
CA ALA A 149 3.51 9.79 -5.31
C ALA A 149 4.62 10.56 -4.57
N ILE A 150 5.03 10.04 -3.42
CA ILE A 150 6.15 10.60 -2.65
C ILE A 150 7.35 9.67 -2.80
N HIS A 151 8.50 10.23 -3.22
CA HIS A 151 9.72 9.47 -3.48
C HIS A 151 10.86 9.98 -2.60
N PHE A 152 11.37 9.15 -1.71
CA PHE A 152 12.54 9.47 -0.87
C PHE A 152 13.83 9.02 -1.56
N VAL A 153 14.46 9.97 -2.24
CA VAL A 153 15.79 9.79 -2.84
C VAL A 153 16.84 9.77 -1.73
N TYR A 154 17.75 8.80 -1.77
CA TYR A 154 18.74 8.60 -0.71
C TYR A 154 18.13 8.64 0.71
N TYR A 155 17.02 7.92 0.90
CA TYR A 155 16.13 8.00 2.07
C TYR A 155 16.83 8.00 3.43
N ARG A 156 18.01 7.36 3.56
CA ARG A 156 18.79 7.34 4.82
C ARG A 156 19.27 8.73 5.27
N LYS A 157 19.29 9.70 4.34
CA LYS A 157 19.69 11.10 4.59
C LYS A 157 18.49 12.04 4.49
N ALA A 158 17.28 11.54 4.35
CA ALA A 158 16.09 12.32 4.11
C ALA A 158 15.28 12.61 5.37
N PHE A 159 15.66 12.04 6.50
CA PHE A 159 14.95 12.16 7.78
C PHE A 159 15.89 12.67 8.88
N ASN A 160 15.32 13.41 9.82
CA ASN A 160 15.98 13.83 11.05
C ASN A 160 15.93 12.71 12.13
N GLU A 161 16.49 12.96 13.31
CA GLU A 161 16.51 12.01 14.43
C GLU A 161 15.12 11.67 14.97
N GLN A 162 14.15 12.55 14.78
CA GLN A 162 12.75 12.34 15.18
C GLN A 162 11.95 11.53 14.15
N GLY A 163 12.59 11.19 13.02
CA GLY A 163 11.95 10.45 11.93
C GLY A 163 11.01 11.32 11.09
N GLU A 164 11.24 12.63 11.06
CA GLU A 164 10.54 13.56 10.18
C GLU A 164 11.38 13.88 8.94
N PRO A 165 10.76 14.04 7.75
CA PRO A 165 11.47 14.46 6.55
C PRO A 165 12.17 15.81 6.75
N LEU A 166 13.39 15.92 6.24
CA LEU A 166 14.15 17.19 6.27
C LEU A 166 13.55 18.27 5.36
N ARG A 167 12.71 17.89 4.42
CA ARG A 167 11.97 18.79 3.52
C ARG A 167 10.57 18.98 4.07
N GLU A 168 10.26 20.18 4.57
CA GLU A 168 8.94 20.50 5.17
C GLU A 168 7.78 20.27 4.19
N GLU A 169 7.96 20.57 2.92
CA GLU A 169 6.97 20.35 1.88
C GLU A 169 6.54 18.87 1.71
N THR A 170 7.32 17.92 2.26
CA THR A 170 6.98 16.51 2.21
C THR A 170 5.78 16.18 3.11
N ASN A 171 5.66 16.81 4.28
CA ASN A 171 4.51 16.65 5.16
C ASN A 171 3.23 17.22 4.53
N GLU A 172 3.33 18.36 3.84
CA GLU A 172 2.21 18.91 3.07
C GLU A 172 1.80 17.99 1.91
N SER A 173 2.78 17.36 1.25
CA SER A 173 2.53 16.40 0.17
C SER A 173 1.81 15.16 0.69
N LEU A 174 2.15 14.66 1.88
CA LEU A 174 1.46 13.54 2.50
C LEU A 174 0.02 13.91 2.87
N LYS A 175 -0.19 15.11 3.43
CA LYS A 175 -1.54 15.60 3.74
C LYS A 175 -2.40 15.68 2.47
N LYS A 176 -1.87 16.24 1.39
CA LYS A 176 -2.58 16.29 0.09
C LYS A 176 -2.89 14.87 -0.44
N MET A 177 -1.98 13.92 -0.25
CA MET A 177 -2.21 12.52 -0.60
C MET A 177 -3.37 11.92 0.22
N PHE A 178 -3.43 12.17 1.52
CA PHE A 178 -4.55 11.75 2.37
C PHE A 178 -5.87 12.38 1.92
N ASP A 179 -5.88 13.67 1.62
CA ASP A 179 -7.06 14.39 1.13
C ASP A 179 -7.58 13.76 -0.17
N GLU A 180 -6.70 13.38 -1.08
CA GLU A 180 -7.05 12.75 -2.34
C GLU A 180 -7.59 11.33 -2.15
N VAL A 181 -7.00 10.54 -1.25
CA VAL A 181 -7.48 9.20 -0.89
C VAL A 181 -8.90 9.28 -0.32
N VAL A 182 -9.15 10.20 0.61
CA VAL A 182 -10.48 10.42 1.19
C VAL A 182 -11.48 10.86 0.12
N ARG A 183 -11.11 11.83 -0.71
CA ARG A 183 -11.98 12.34 -1.79
C ARG A 183 -12.40 11.23 -2.76
N LEU A 184 -11.47 10.38 -3.18
CA LEU A 184 -11.76 9.26 -4.08
C LEU A 184 -12.69 8.25 -3.41
N GLN A 185 -12.44 7.88 -2.17
CA GLN A 185 -13.30 6.96 -1.43
C GLN A 185 -14.73 7.49 -1.26
N GLU A 186 -14.87 8.80 -0.99
CA GLU A 186 -16.20 9.42 -0.92
C GLU A 186 -16.98 9.37 -2.25
N ILE A 187 -16.27 9.46 -3.38
CA ILE A 187 -16.87 9.32 -4.71
C ILE A 187 -17.41 7.90 -4.90
N PHE A 188 -16.62 6.88 -4.57
CA PHE A 188 -17.05 5.48 -4.69
C PHE A 188 -18.22 5.15 -3.76
N ASN A 189 -18.20 5.61 -2.52
CA ASN A 189 -19.29 5.40 -1.57
C ASN A 189 -20.62 6.05 -2.00
N ARG A 190 -20.58 7.05 -2.87
CA ARG A 190 -21.81 7.69 -3.42
C ARG A 190 -22.33 7.01 -4.69
N ALA A 191 -21.48 6.23 -5.36
CA ALA A 191 -21.79 5.58 -6.63
C ALA A 191 -22.34 4.15 -6.45
N GLY A 192 -22.13 3.53 -5.30
CA GLY A 192 -22.65 2.21 -4.90
C GLY A 192 -23.82 2.35 -3.95
#